data_1aab3adb05bf11c6b507a2830625cbb1
#
_entry.id   1aab3adb05bf11c6b507a2830625cbb1
#
_cell.length_a   1.000
_cell.length_b   1.000
_cell.length_c   1.000
_cell.angle_alpha   90.00
_cell.angle_beta   90.00
_cell.angle_gamma   90.00
#
_symmetry.space_group_name_H-M   'P 1'
#
loop_
_entity.id
_entity.type
_entity.pdbx_description
1 polymer ?
#
loop_
_entity_poly.entity_id
_entity_poly.type
_entity_poly.pdbx_seq_one_letter_code
_entity_poly.pdbx_strand_id
1 'polypeptide(L)'
;VDDTVNKLCEHSTENLLKRFLNLFSKSHENLIIKRHPKCKSQIITNILNNIDEKNILVLDGSIHDLISKCSAVLVNNSGVGFESLFHLKPVYTFGRSDYQIVCRNILLNDFNVSNVSPLKEEEINKIKCFIFNVLNGYIINTDDKTSFLKAFQRIGLIN
;
A
#
# COMPACT_ATOMS: atom_id res chain seq x y z
N VAL A 1 8.07 -14.08 -1.39
CA VAL A 1 7.59 -12.99 -0.55
C VAL A 1 8.02 -13.31 0.85
N ASP A 2 8.60 -12.33 1.48
CA ASP A 2 9.26 -12.39 2.77
C ASP A 2 8.29 -12.91 3.85
N ASP A 3 8.75 -13.81 4.71
CA ASP A 3 7.99 -14.31 5.87
C ASP A 3 7.46 -13.18 6.76
N THR A 4 8.13 -12.03 6.76
CA THR A 4 7.74 -10.85 7.50
C THR A 4 6.38 -10.31 7.02
N VAL A 5 6.13 -10.30 5.71
CA VAL A 5 4.85 -9.84 5.14
C VAL A 5 3.71 -10.73 5.61
N ASN A 6 3.90 -12.04 5.60
CA ASN A 6 2.85 -12.99 6.02
C ASN A 6 2.56 -12.93 7.53
N LYS A 7 3.56 -12.61 8.36
CA LYS A 7 3.38 -12.49 9.83
C LYS A 7 2.59 -11.27 10.26
N LEU A 8 2.56 -10.23 9.44
CA LEU A 8 1.84 -8.98 9.72
C LEU A 8 0.45 -8.93 9.06
N CYS A 9 0.05 -9.99 8.40
CA CYS A 9 -1.19 -10.05 7.63
C CYS A 9 -2.03 -11.25 8.05
N GLU A 10 -3.34 -11.05 8.17
CA GLU A 10 -4.29 -12.13 8.46
C GLU A 10 -4.48 -13.06 7.24
N HIS A 11 -4.24 -12.54 6.05
CA HIS A 11 -4.42 -13.25 4.79
C HIS A 11 -3.11 -13.30 4.00
N SER A 12 -2.85 -14.44 3.36
CA SER A 12 -1.74 -14.54 2.42
C SER A 12 -1.96 -13.63 1.21
N THR A 13 -0.87 -13.21 0.57
CA THR A 13 -0.94 -12.42 -0.67
C THR A 13 -1.75 -13.14 -1.77
N GLU A 14 -1.71 -14.47 -1.78
CA GLU A 14 -2.48 -15.29 -2.73
C GLU A 14 -3.98 -15.22 -2.48
N ASN A 15 -4.40 -15.30 -1.22
CA ASN A 15 -5.81 -15.18 -0.86
C ASN A 15 -6.34 -13.78 -1.16
N LEU A 16 -5.54 -12.76 -0.86
CA LEU A 16 -5.85 -11.38 -1.21
C LEU A 16 -6.04 -11.21 -2.72
N LEU A 17 -5.09 -11.72 -3.51
CA LEU A 17 -5.15 -11.65 -4.97
C LEU A 17 -6.39 -12.37 -5.52
N LYS A 18 -6.65 -13.61 -5.10
CA LYS A 18 -7.83 -14.36 -5.51
C LYS A 18 -9.13 -13.63 -5.17
N ARG A 19 -9.20 -13.02 -3.99
CA ARG A 19 -10.38 -12.26 -3.58
C ARG A 19 -10.60 -11.05 -4.47
N PHE A 20 -9.56 -10.29 -4.79
CA PHE A 20 -9.67 -9.13 -5.68
C PHE A 20 -10.03 -9.55 -7.10
N LEU A 21 -9.42 -10.58 -7.65
CA LEU A 21 -9.79 -11.10 -8.97
C LEU A 21 -11.29 -11.43 -9.03
N ASN A 22 -11.82 -12.15 -8.03
CA ASN A 22 -13.25 -12.47 -7.96
C ASN A 22 -14.15 -11.24 -7.79
N LEU A 23 -13.72 -10.20 -7.07
CA LEU A 23 -14.51 -8.99 -6.90
C LEU A 23 -14.55 -8.16 -8.18
N PHE A 24 -13.38 -7.96 -8.80
CA PHE A 24 -13.25 -7.11 -9.97
C PHE A 24 -13.78 -7.78 -11.25
N SER A 25 -13.70 -9.11 -11.38
CA SER A 25 -14.33 -9.84 -12.51
C SER A 25 -15.84 -9.65 -12.59
N LYS A 26 -16.47 -9.27 -11.47
CA LYS A 26 -17.92 -9.01 -11.37
C LYS A 26 -18.26 -7.51 -11.36
N SER A 27 -17.29 -6.64 -11.58
CA SER A 27 -17.47 -5.20 -11.55
C SER A 27 -17.15 -4.57 -12.90
N HIS A 28 -17.53 -3.32 -13.08
CA HIS A 28 -17.15 -2.51 -14.25
C HIS A 28 -15.85 -1.73 -14.02
N GLU A 29 -15.29 -1.81 -12.80
CA GLU A 29 -14.07 -1.11 -12.45
C GLU A 29 -12.83 -1.87 -12.93
N ASN A 30 -11.79 -1.14 -13.28
CA ASN A 30 -10.52 -1.71 -13.69
C ASN A 30 -9.63 -2.03 -12.49
N LEU A 31 -9.05 -3.21 -12.47
CA LEU A 31 -8.00 -3.61 -11.53
C LEU A 31 -6.65 -3.61 -12.25
N ILE A 32 -5.71 -2.81 -11.76
CA ILE A 32 -4.31 -2.85 -12.20
C ILE A 32 -3.50 -3.59 -11.14
N ILE A 33 -2.85 -4.65 -11.54
CA ILE A 33 -1.98 -5.46 -10.67
C ILE A 33 -0.53 -5.16 -11.04
N LYS A 34 0.24 -4.69 -10.06
CA LYS A 34 1.68 -4.59 -10.16
C LYS A 34 2.33 -5.61 -9.25
N ARG A 35 3.04 -6.55 -9.85
CA ARG A 35 3.79 -7.56 -9.10
C ARG A 35 5.02 -6.94 -8.44
N HIS A 36 5.30 -7.33 -7.19
CA HIS A 36 6.54 -6.91 -6.54
C HIS A 36 7.75 -7.53 -7.27
N PRO A 37 8.81 -6.74 -7.60
CA PRO A 37 9.96 -7.23 -8.38
C PRO A 37 10.66 -8.44 -7.75
N LYS A 38 10.69 -8.53 -6.43
CA LYS A 38 11.31 -9.65 -5.69
C LYS A 38 10.36 -10.84 -5.47
N CYS A 39 9.12 -10.78 -5.96
CA CYS A 39 8.17 -11.88 -5.79
C CYS A 39 8.54 -13.05 -6.71
N LYS A 40 8.95 -14.18 -6.11
CA LYS A 40 9.31 -15.42 -6.81
C LYS A 40 8.24 -16.52 -6.71
N SER A 41 7.06 -16.20 -6.16
CA SER A 41 5.98 -17.19 -5.98
C SER A 41 5.49 -17.72 -7.33
N GLN A 42 5.63 -19.03 -7.54
CA GLN A 42 5.09 -19.71 -8.71
C GLN A 42 3.56 -19.71 -8.71
N ILE A 43 2.96 -19.77 -7.53
CA ILE A 43 1.50 -19.73 -7.37
C ILE A 43 0.96 -18.39 -7.88
N ILE A 44 1.58 -17.28 -7.47
CA ILE A 44 1.20 -15.95 -7.97
C ILE A 44 1.41 -15.87 -9.48
N THR A 45 2.53 -16.39 -10.01
CA THR A 45 2.79 -16.43 -11.45
C THR A 45 1.67 -17.16 -12.19
N ASN A 46 1.30 -18.35 -11.71
CA ASN A 46 0.24 -19.14 -12.33
C ASN A 46 -1.12 -18.44 -12.29
N ILE A 47 -1.46 -17.77 -11.17
CA ILE A 47 -2.69 -16.99 -11.07
C ILE A 47 -2.69 -15.86 -12.09
N LEU A 48 -1.61 -15.08 -12.17
CA LEU A 48 -1.54 -13.91 -13.06
C LEU A 48 -1.55 -14.28 -14.53
N ASN A 49 -0.96 -15.42 -14.91
CA ASN A 49 -0.94 -15.91 -16.29
C ASN A 49 -2.30 -16.46 -16.78
N ASN A 50 -3.22 -16.73 -15.87
CA ASN A 50 -4.56 -17.26 -16.19
C ASN A 50 -5.66 -16.20 -16.05
N ILE A 51 -5.32 -14.93 -16.02
CA ILE A 51 -6.30 -13.83 -16.04
C ILE A 51 -6.77 -13.62 -17.47
N ASP A 52 -8.08 -13.71 -17.69
CA ASP A 52 -8.74 -13.51 -18.99
C ASP A 52 -9.74 -12.32 -18.97
N GLU A 53 -9.92 -11.68 -17.83
CA GLU A 53 -10.84 -10.58 -17.67
C GLU A 53 -10.27 -9.29 -18.29
N LYS A 54 -11.02 -8.66 -19.19
CA LYS A 54 -10.58 -7.45 -19.91
C LYS A 54 -10.33 -6.23 -19.03
N ASN A 55 -10.98 -6.18 -17.86
CA ASN A 55 -10.84 -5.09 -16.89
C ASN A 55 -9.78 -5.37 -15.81
N ILE A 56 -9.02 -6.46 -15.94
CA ILE A 56 -7.93 -6.81 -15.01
C ILE A 56 -6.61 -6.84 -15.79
N LEU A 57 -5.71 -5.95 -15.45
CA LEU A 57 -4.46 -5.74 -16.16
C LEU A 57 -3.26 -5.99 -15.24
N VAL A 58 -2.32 -6.79 -15.70
CA VAL A 58 -1.02 -6.95 -15.04
C VAL A 58 -0.02 -6.05 -15.75
N LEU A 59 0.47 -5.03 -15.07
CA LEU A 59 1.35 -4.02 -15.66
C LEU A 59 2.69 -3.93 -14.93
N ASP A 60 3.74 -3.79 -15.72
CA ASP A 60 5.06 -3.35 -15.27
C ASP A 60 5.24 -1.85 -15.57
N GLY A 61 6.19 -1.21 -14.91
CA GLY A 61 6.48 0.21 -15.10
C GLY A 61 6.68 0.98 -13.82
N SER A 62 6.75 2.29 -13.92
CA SER A 62 6.88 3.17 -12.76
C SER A 62 5.66 3.06 -11.84
N ILE A 63 5.91 2.79 -10.56
CA ILE A 63 4.83 2.72 -9.57
C ILE A 63 4.15 4.08 -9.40
N HIS A 64 4.90 5.18 -9.48
CA HIS A 64 4.35 6.52 -9.35
C HIS A 64 3.43 6.89 -10.50
N ASP A 65 3.74 6.44 -11.73
CA ASP A 65 2.87 6.65 -12.89
C ASP A 65 1.55 5.89 -12.74
N LEU A 66 1.60 4.67 -12.21
CA LEU A 66 0.41 3.88 -11.94
C LEU A 66 -0.44 4.51 -10.82
N ILE A 67 0.20 4.91 -9.70
CA ILE A 67 -0.49 5.56 -8.58
C ILE A 67 -1.16 6.85 -9.04
N SER A 68 -0.50 7.67 -9.86
CA SER A 68 -1.06 8.96 -10.31
C SER A 68 -2.37 8.78 -11.06
N LYS A 69 -2.53 7.68 -11.80
CA LYS A 69 -3.67 7.37 -12.67
C LYS A 69 -4.77 6.55 -12.01
N CYS A 70 -4.53 5.94 -10.84
CA CYS A 70 -5.54 5.13 -10.17
C CYS A 70 -6.45 5.97 -9.26
N SER A 71 -7.65 5.46 -8.98
CA SER A 71 -8.62 6.06 -8.04
C SER A 71 -8.30 5.69 -6.59
N ALA A 72 -7.72 4.51 -6.36
CA ALA A 72 -7.35 4.02 -5.05
C ALA A 72 -6.20 3.00 -5.16
N VAL A 73 -5.54 2.73 -4.04
CA VAL A 73 -4.46 1.76 -3.95
C VAL A 73 -4.83 0.70 -2.90
N LEU A 74 -4.71 -0.57 -3.29
CA LEU A 74 -5.01 -1.73 -2.46
C LEU A 74 -3.71 -2.44 -2.13
N VAL A 75 -3.36 -2.54 -0.87
CA VAL A 75 -2.11 -3.17 -0.43
C VAL A 75 -2.34 -4.05 0.79
N ASN A 76 -1.53 -5.07 0.92
CA ASN A 76 -1.45 -5.80 2.18
C ASN A 76 -0.75 -4.92 3.22
N ASN A 77 0.58 -4.80 3.13
CA ASN A 77 1.41 -3.93 3.98
C ASN A 77 2.63 -3.39 3.19
N SER A 78 2.48 -3.21 1.89
CA SER A 78 3.56 -2.79 0.99
C SER A 78 3.93 -1.33 1.19
N GLY A 79 5.23 -0.98 1.07
CA GLY A 79 5.71 0.40 1.02
C GLY A 79 5.03 1.27 -0.06
N VAL A 80 4.49 0.65 -1.11
CA VAL A 80 3.68 1.33 -2.13
C VAL A 80 2.47 2.06 -1.52
N GLY A 81 1.88 1.52 -0.43
CA GLY A 81 0.84 2.21 0.30
C GLY A 81 1.31 3.54 0.88
N PHE A 82 2.50 3.56 1.49
CA PHE A 82 3.10 4.80 1.99
C PHE A 82 3.40 5.80 0.85
N GLU A 83 4.01 5.33 -0.25
CA GLU A 83 4.26 6.16 -1.44
C GLU A 83 2.97 6.76 -2.00
N SER A 84 1.87 6.04 -1.95
CA SER A 84 0.56 6.49 -2.43
C SER A 84 -0.03 7.66 -1.62
N LEU A 85 0.36 7.79 -0.35
CA LEU A 85 -0.06 8.92 0.49
C LEU A 85 0.51 10.25 -0.02
N PHE A 86 1.72 10.26 -0.61
CA PHE A 86 2.29 11.47 -1.22
C PHE A 86 1.50 11.93 -2.46
N HIS A 87 0.81 11.01 -3.11
CA HIS A 87 -0.10 11.31 -4.23
C HIS A 87 -1.53 11.62 -3.77
N LEU A 88 -1.78 11.66 -2.46
CA LEU A 88 -3.10 11.86 -1.86
C LEU A 88 -4.14 10.88 -2.43
N LYS A 89 -3.75 9.62 -2.58
CA LYS A 89 -4.67 8.57 -3.00
C LYS A 89 -5.28 7.85 -1.81
N PRO A 90 -6.56 7.45 -1.89
CA PRO A 90 -7.13 6.53 -0.91
C PRO A 90 -6.34 5.23 -0.89
N VAL A 91 -5.84 4.84 0.27
CA VAL A 91 -5.10 3.59 0.46
C VAL A 91 -5.92 2.65 1.35
N TYR A 92 -6.20 1.47 0.84
CA TYR A 92 -6.85 0.38 1.58
C TYR A 92 -5.80 -0.63 2.00
N THR A 93 -5.67 -0.85 3.31
CA THR A 93 -4.69 -1.79 3.87
C THR A 93 -5.39 -3.01 4.44
N PHE A 94 -4.88 -4.19 4.14
CA PHE A 94 -5.39 -5.50 4.57
C PHE A 94 -4.43 -6.22 5.52
N GLY A 95 -3.36 -5.56 5.92
CA GLY A 95 -2.36 -6.02 6.87
C GLY A 95 -1.78 -4.85 7.66
N ARG A 96 -0.99 -5.15 8.68
CA ARG A 96 -0.39 -4.15 9.55
C ARG A 96 0.77 -3.43 8.86
N SER A 97 0.78 -2.12 8.94
CA SER A 97 1.85 -1.25 8.43
C SER A 97 1.97 0.01 9.29
N ASP A 98 3.12 0.65 9.26
CA ASP A 98 3.40 1.85 10.06
C ASP A 98 2.55 3.05 9.66
N TYR A 99 2.04 3.06 8.44
CA TYR A 99 1.20 4.12 7.88
C TYR A 99 -0.30 3.80 7.94
N GLN A 100 -0.71 2.65 8.49
CA GLN A 100 -2.11 2.23 8.50
C GLN A 100 -3.05 3.20 9.24
N ILE A 101 -2.52 4.01 10.17
CA ILE A 101 -3.28 4.99 10.96
C ILE A 101 -3.98 6.06 10.10
N VAL A 102 -3.48 6.31 8.91
CA VAL A 102 -4.04 7.28 7.94
C VAL A 102 -4.62 6.60 6.71
N CYS A 103 -4.73 5.28 6.73
CA CYS A 103 -5.30 4.47 5.66
C CYS A 103 -6.69 3.96 6.03
N ARG A 104 -7.41 3.48 5.05
CA ARG A 104 -8.68 2.79 5.24
C ARG A 104 -8.40 1.32 5.56
N ASN A 105 -8.40 1.00 6.84
CA ASN A 105 -8.23 -0.38 7.30
C ASN A 105 -9.58 -1.10 7.19
N ILE A 106 -9.63 -2.15 6.40
CA ILE A 106 -10.85 -2.92 6.18
C ILE A 106 -10.52 -4.41 6.18
N LEU A 107 -11.39 -5.20 6.75
CA LEU A 107 -11.26 -6.65 6.66
C LEU A 107 -11.48 -7.09 5.21
N LEU A 108 -10.71 -8.07 4.76
CA LEU A 108 -10.77 -8.51 3.37
C LEU A 108 -12.17 -8.98 2.93
N ASN A 109 -12.91 -9.58 3.85
CA ASN A 109 -14.26 -10.06 3.59
C ASN A 109 -15.29 -8.92 3.47
N ASP A 110 -15.03 -7.79 4.12
CA ASP A 110 -15.93 -6.63 4.13
C ASP A 110 -15.63 -5.66 2.98
N PHE A 111 -14.48 -5.83 2.31
CA PHE A 111 -14.14 -5.00 1.17
C PHE A 111 -15.02 -5.31 -0.04
N ASN A 112 -15.58 -4.24 -0.61
CA ASN A 112 -16.29 -4.27 -1.88
C ASN A 112 -15.78 -3.14 -2.78
N VAL A 113 -15.77 -3.35 -4.09
CA VAL A 113 -15.33 -2.36 -5.07
C VAL A 113 -16.14 -1.08 -4.99
N SER A 114 -17.43 -1.17 -4.70
CA SER A 114 -18.33 -0.02 -4.49
C SER A 114 -17.98 0.86 -3.28
N ASN A 115 -17.14 0.37 -2.35
CA ASN A 115 -16.67 1.17 -1.21
C ASN A 115 -15.54 2.11 -1.58
N VAL A 116 -14.96 1.96 -2.78
CA VAL A 116 -13.88 2.84 -3.24
C VAL A 116 -14.43 4.23 -3.51
N SER A 117 -13.93 5.20 -2.79
CA SER A 117 -14.37 6.59 -2.87
C SER A 117 -13.19 7.56 -2.72
N PRO A 118 -13.29 8.78 -3.25
CA PRO A 118 -12.26 9.81 -3.04
C PRO A 118 -12.01 10.09 -1.56
N LEU A 119 -10.84 10.65 -1.26
CA LEU A 119 -10.53 11.13 0.09
C LEU A 119 -11.41 12.34 0.43
N LYS A 120 -11.89 12.35 1.68
CA LYS A 120 -12.51 13.53 2.27
C LYS A 120 -11.43 14.52 2.72
N GLU A 121 -11.79 15.80 2.87
CA GLU A 121 -10.84 16.83 3.32
C GLU A 121 -10.19 16.50 4.66
N GLU A 122 -10.93 15.93 5.59
CA GLU A 122 -10.39 15.47 6.88
C GLU A 122 -9.32 14.38 6.72
N GLU A 123 -9.55 13.41 5.82
CA GLU A 123 -8.58 12.35 5.52
C GLU A 123 -7.32 12.93 4.88
N ILE A 124 -7.47 13.89 3.95
CA ILE A 124 -6.35 14.60 3.32
C ILE A 124 -5.50 15.32 4.36
N ASN A 125 -6.14 16.02 5.29
CA ASN A 125 -5.44 16.74 6.36
C ASN A 125 -4.70 15.78 7.30
N LYS A 126 -5.31 14.66 7.68
CA LYS A 126 -4.64 13.61 8.46
C LYS A 126 -3.41 13.05 7.73
N ILE A 127 -3.53 12.76 6.44
CA ILE A 127 -2.41 12.28 5.62
C ILE A 127 -1.28 13.30 5.58
N LYS A 128 -1.59 14.58 5.32
CA LYS A 128 -0.58 15.66 5.29
C LYS A 128 0.14 15.80 6.63
N CYS A 129 -0.60 15.81 7.74
CA CYS A 129 -0.02 15.84 9.08
C CYS A 129 0.86 14.63 9.35
N PHE A 130 0.44 13.43 8.95
CA PHE A 130 1.22 12.20 9.10
C PHE A 130 2.53 12.28 8.32
N ILE A 131 2.47 12.64 7.03
CA ILE A 131 3.65 12.79 6.17
C ILE A 131 4.63 13.80 6.78
N PHE A 132 4.12 14.98 7.20
CA PHE A 132 4.94 16.00 7.83
C PHE A 132 5.67 15.47 9.07
N ASN A 133 4.97 14.77 9.95
CA ASN A 133 5.56 14.21 11.17
C ASN A 133 6.58 13.10 10.85
N VAL A 134 6.30 12.24 9.86
CA VAL A 134 7.24 11.19 9.44
C VAL A 134 8.52 11.80 8.88
N LEU A 135 8.41 12.77 7.95
CA LEU A 135 9.57 13.40 7.34
C LEU A 135 10.41 14.19 8.34
N ASN A 136 9.77 14.90 9.28
CA ASN A 136 10.49 15.72 10.26
C ASN A 136 10.84 14.97 11.55
N GLY A 137 10.17 13.84 11.80
CA GLY A 137 10.27 13.14 13.06
C GLY A 137 10.97 11.79 13.01
N TYR A 138 10.78 11.01 11.97
CA TYR A 138 11.20 9.61 11.91
C TYR A 138 12.27 9.35 10.85
N ILE A 139 12.26 10.07 9.74
CA ILE A 139 13.24 9.88 8.69
C ILE A 139 14.54 10.54 9.10
N ILE A 140 15.62 9.77 9.08
CA ILE A 140 16.98 10.25 9.33
C ILE A 140 17.61 10.50 7.95
N ASN A 141 18.01 11.76 7.71
CA ASN A 141 18.85 12.06 6.57
C ASN A 141 20.28 11.59 6.87
N THR A 142 20.74 10.56 6.18
CA THR A 142 22.07 9.95 6.40
C THR A 142 23.23 10.88 6.04
N ASP A 143 22.97 11.89 5.22
CA ASP A 143 23.97 12.87 4.79
C ASP A 143 24.04 14.10 5.75
N ASP A 144 23.12 14.16 6.72
CA ASP A 144 23.07 15.25 7.70
C ASP A 144 23.34 14.74 9.13
N LYS A 145 24.52 15.10 9.65
CA LYS A 145 24.91 14.78 11.02
C LYS A 145 23.91 15.27 12.07
N THR A 146 23.28 16.41 11.84
CA THR A 146 22.29 17.00 12.77
C THR A 146 21.03 16.12 12.86
N SER A 147 20.66 15.49 11.75
CA SER A 147 19.54 14.53 11.68
C SER A 147 19.78 13.32 12.59
N PHE A 148 21.01 12.78 12.58
CA PHE A 148 21.40 11.70 13.49
C PHE A 148 21.36 12.12 14.96
N LEU A 149 21.94 13.28 15.29
CA LEU A 149 21.95 13.78 16.66
C LEU A 149 20.52 13.96 17.20
N LYS A 150 19.63 14.56 16.43
CA LYS A 150 18.21 14.69 16.79
C LYS A 150 17.52 13.34 16.97
N ALA A 151 17.84 12.35 16.16
CA ALA A 151 17.29 11.00 16.31
C ALA A 151 17.77 10.34 17.61
N PHE A 152 19.07 10.45 17.95
CA PHE A 152 19.62 9.90 19.19
C PHE A 152 19.09 10.60 20.44
N GLN A 153 18.90 11.93 20.41
CA GLN A 153 18.25 12.67 21.51
C GLN A 153 16.82 12.19 21.72
N ARG A 154 16.06 11.98 20.63
CA ARG A 154 14.65 11.54 20.68
C ARG A 154 14.47 10.16 21.33
N ILE A 155 15.40 9.23 21.11
CA ILE A 155 15.40 7.90 21.74
C ILE A 155 16.16 7.83 23.05
N GLY A 156 16.63 8.98 23.56
CA GLY A 156 17.28 9.10 24.87
C GLY A 156 18.71 8.52 24.94
N LEU A 157 19.39 8.35 23.79
CA LEU A 157 20.78 7.88 23.76
C LEU A 157 21.81 8.96 24.01
N ILE A 158 21.46 10.22 23.81
CA ILE A 158 22.27 11.41 24.10
C ILE A 158 21.38 12.52 24.67
N ASN A 159 21.95 13.40 25.50
CA ASN A 159 21.29 14.57 26.06
C ASN A 159 21.33 15.76 25.10
#